data_d0d518f7c6e36a5e0b8bba82149735ba
#
_entry.id   d0d518f7c6e36a5e0b8bba82149735ba
#
_cell.length_a   1.000
_cell.length_b   1.000
_cell.length_c   1.000
_cell.angle_alpha   90.00
_cell.angle_beta   90.00
_cell.angle_gamma   90.00
#
_symmetry.space_group_name_H-M   'P 1'
#
loop_
_entity.id
_entity.type
_entity.pdbx_description
1 polymer ?
#
loop_
_entity_poly.entity_id
_entity_poly.type
_entity_poly.pdbx_seq_one_letter_code
_entity_poly.pdbx_strand_id
1 'polypeptide(L)'
;MQPRQRRFATTAGMEIAAWDWGGDRPIALLQHANGMCGATLALVAERLASWYRVVAIDARGHGDSSAPPAPDGYPMRGFVDDLTAVAEALLSETGHARIAYGIGSSFGGIVIAMAEADRSGLFERIAMLDPPIHPDDALRARLDPSGGIVDPRPLIAAQARRRNAVWPSRDSARAAWQDKPMFKAWQPRAFELYLAEGFRDRSDGQVELKCRPDVEATIFATSGDLDIFAAAKHVSAPVLLVRAGRGTLPPEAFEHLRRLLPRCTMRVPDVGHLLPLEAPDLTVQLLREFAATPAGDAAPADGGRASSA
;
A
#
# COMPACT_ATOMS: atom_id res chain seq x y z
N MET A 1 -18.06 8.91 -11.05
CA MET A 1 -18.81 9.14 -9.80
C MET A 1 -17.85 9.81 -8.84
N GLN A 2 -18.26 10.88 -8.15
CA GLN A 2 -17.41 11.49 -7.11
C GLN A 2 -17.48 10.62 -5.85
N PRO A 3 -16.35 10.33 -5.18
CA PRO A 3 -16.36 9.57 -3.95
C PRO A 3 -16.94 10.38 -2.79
N ARG A 4 -17.50 9.70 -1.82
CA ARG A 4 -17.88 10.28 -0.54
C ARG A 4 -16.89 9.88 0.55
N GLN A 5 -16.63 10.76 1.50
CA GLN A 5 -15.89 10.40 2.68
C GLN A 5 -16.75 9.57 3.64
N ARG A 6 -16.13 8.55 4.21
CA ARG A 6 -16.71 7.68 5.23
C ARG A 6 -15.75 7.53 6.39
N ARG A 7 -16.28 7.09 7.53
CA ARG A 7 -15.49 6.81 8.73
C ARG A 7 -15.89 5.46 9.32
N PHE A 8 -14.91 4.71 9.75
CA PHE A 8 -15.07 3.38 10.33
C PHE A 8 -14.41 3.37 11.70
N ALA A 9 -15.16 2.99 12.75
CA ALA A 9 -14.59 2.77 14.06
C ALA A 9 -13.86 1.41 14.08
N THR A 10 -12.69 1.36 14.72
CA THR A 10 -11.94 0.13 14.91
C THR A 10 -11.98 -0.33 16.38
N THR A 11 -11.63 -1.59 16.61
CA THR A 11 -11.59 -2.18 17.95
C THR A 11 -10.57 -1.50 18.87
N ALA A 12 -9.55 -0.87 18.30
CA ALA A 12 -8.52 -0.11 19.03
C ALA A 12 -8.97 1.35 19.35
N GLY A 13 -10.23 1.69 19.10
CA GLY A 13 -10.76 3.06 19.32
C GLY A 13 -10.26 4.08 18.31
N MET A 14 -9.69 3.63 17.17
CA MET A 14 -9.33 4.50 16.05
C MET A 14 -10.56 4.73 15.17
N GLU A 15 -10.59 5.88 14.52
CA GLU A 15 -11.51 6.19 13.44
C GLU A 15 -10.73 6.23 12.13
N ILE A 16 -11.04 5.33 11.20
CA ILE A 16 -10.39 5.22 9.89
C ILE A 16 -11.27 5.89 8.85
N ALA A 17 -10.76 6.94 8.23
CA ALA A 17 -11.39 7.63 7.12
C ALA A 17 -11.18 6.85 5.82
N ALA A 18 -12.14 6.97 4.90
CA ALA A 18 -12.07 6.35 3.59
C ALA A 18 -12.80 7.17 2.53
N TRP A 19 -12.36 7.04 1.30
CA TRP A 19 -13.00 7.52 0.09
C TRP A 19 -13.76 6.37 -0.55
N ASP A 20 -15.08 6.45 -0.64
CA ASP A 20 -15.98 5.42 -1.15
C ASP A 20 -16.65 5.88 -2.44
N TRP A 21 -16.34 5.23 -3.57
CA TRP A 21 -16.95 5.52 -4.88
C TRP A 21 -18.37 4.95 -5.02
N GLY A 22 -18.88 4.24 -4.00
CA GLY A 22 -20.26 3.76 -3.96
C GLY A 22 -20.56 2.61 -4.94
N GLY A 23 -21.85 2.31 -5.06
CA GLY A 23 -22.36 1.21 -5.89
C GLY A 23 -22.58 -0.07 -5.09
N ASP A 24 -23.17 -1.06 -5.75
CA ASP A 24 -23.55 -2.39 -5.23
C ASP A 24 -22.68 -3.54 -5.76
N ARG A 25 -21.61 -3.17 -6.48
CA ARG A 25 -20.64 -4.11 -7.05
C ARG A 25 -19.76 -4.75 -5.97
N PRO A 26 -19.06 -5.87 -6.29
CA PRO A 26 -18.06 -6.45 -5.39
C PRO A 26 -17.03 -5.39 -4.97
N ILE A 27 -16.57 -5.48 -3.71
CA ILE A 27 -15.73 -4.44 -3.10
C ILE A 27 -14.26 -4.61 -3.53
N ALA A 28 -13.63 -3.51 -3.97
CA ALA A 28 -12.17 -3.37 -4.03
C ALA A 28 -11.72 -2.42 -2.90
N LEU A 29 -10.91 -2.94 -1.97
CA LEU A 29 -10.36 -2.19 -0.84
C LEU A 29 -8.93 -1.79 -1.14
N LEU A 30 -8.64 -0.48 -1.14
CA LEU A 30 -7.35 0.10 -1.52
C LEU A 30 -6.64 0.68 -0.30
N GLN A 31 -5.34 0.37 -0.17
CA GLN A 31 -4.44 0.93 0.84
C GLN A 31 -3.28 1.66 0.17
N HIS A 32 -3.08 2.93 0.52
CA HIS A 32 -2.04 3.81 -0.02
C HIS A 32 -0.64 3.51 0.55
N ALA A 33 0.40 4.12 -0.05
CA ALA A 33 1.78 4.11 0.42
C ALA A 33 1.97 5.03 1.65
N ASN A 34 3.00 4.75 2.49
CA ASN A 34 3.37 5.61 3.61
C ASN A 34 3.60 7.06 3.15
N GLY A 35 3.11 8.02 3.94
CA GLY A 35 3.18 9.45 3.63
C GLY A 35 2.14 9.96 2.63
N MET A 36 1.27 9.06 2.10
CA MET A 36 0.19 9.39 1.14
C MET A 36 -1.17 9.44 1.85
N CYS A 37 -2.27 9.41 1.10
CA CYS A 37 -3.65 9.27 1.59
C CYS A 37 -4.51 8.56 0.55
N GLY A 38 -5.70 8.09 0.93
CA GLY A 38 -6.62 7.37 0.05
C GLY A 38 -6.98 8.15 -1.22
N ALA A 39 -7.12 9.46 -1.12
CA ALA A 39 -7.41 10.35 -2.26
C ALA A 39 -6.35 10.26 -3.37
N THR A 40 -5.08 9.99 -3.05
CA THR A 40 -4.02 9.86 -4.07
C THR A 40 -4.23 8.65 -4.98
N LEU A 41 -5.03 7.68 -4.57
CA LEU A 41 -5.39 6.51 -5.38
C LEU A 41 -6.60 6.75 -6.30
N ALA A 42 -7.17 7.97 -6.33
CA ALA A 42 -8.39 8.26 -7.08
C ALA A 42 -8.28 7.94 -8.58
N LEU A 43 -7.10 8.14 -9.20
CA LEU A 43 -6.92 7.83 -10.62
C LEU A 43 -7.10 6.34 -10.93
N VAL A 44 -6.67 5.47 -10.03
CA VAL A 44 -6.87 4.02 -10.13
C VAL A 44 -8.31 3.66 -9.74
N ALA A 45 -8.81 4.23 -8.64
CA ALA A 45 -10.14 3.96 -8.10
C ALA A 45 -11.25 4.30 -9.11
N GLU A 46 -11.20 5.48 -9.75
CA GLU A 46 -12.17 5.91 -10.75
C GLU A 46 -12.27 4.96 -11.94
N ARG A 47 -11.11 4.41 -12.38
CA ARG A 47 -11.07 3.45 -13.47
C ARG A 47 -11.62 2.07 -13.06
N LEU A 48 -11.36 1.65 -11.80
CA LEU A 48 -11.86 0.39 -11.26
C LEU A 48 -13.35 0.45 -10.92
N ALA A 49 -13.94 1.64 -10.72
CA ALA A 49 -15.34 1.83 -10.34
C ALA A 49 -16.35 1.26 -11.34
N SER A 50 -15.92 0.97 -12.58
CA SER A 50 -16.74 0.27 -13.58
C SER A 50 -16.97 -1.21 -13.25
N TRP A 51 -16.14 -1.82 -12.38
CA TRP A 51 -16.19 -3.25 -12.04
C TRP A 51 -16.38 -3.50 -10.54
N TYR A 52 -15.99 -2.54 -9.70
CA TYR A 52 -15.99 -2.66 -8.24
C TYR A 52 -16.63 -1.46 -7.57
N ARG A 53 -17.21 -1.66 -6.38
CA ARG A 53 -17.33 -0.58 -5.41
C ARG A 53 -15.95 -0.37 -4.81
N VAL A 54 -15.32 0.73 -5.14
CA VAL A 54 -13.96 1.02 -4.67
C VAL A 54 -14.01 1.80 -3.36
N VAL A 55 -13.23 1.35 -2.39
CA VAL A 55 -13.03 2.03 -1.11
C VAL A 55 -11.54 2.19 -0.88
N ALA A 56 -11.03 3.42 -0.84
CA ALA A 56 -9.63 3.72 -0.54
C ALA A 56 -9.53 4.32 0.87
N ILE A 57 -8.86 3.61 1.78
CA ILE A 57 -8.74 4.05 3.18
C ILE A 57 -7.56 4.99 3.38
N ASP A 58 -7.68 5.87 4.36
CA ASP A 58 -6.56 6.60 4.94
C ASP A 58 -6.03 5.77 6.12
N ALA A 59 -4.77 5.34 6.10
CA ALA A 59 -4.17 4.65 7.23
C ALA A 59 -4.17 5.54 8.49
N ARG A 60 -4.13 4.95 9.70
CA ARG A 60 -3.93 5.76 10.92
C ARG A 60 -2.75 6.73 10.72
N GLY A 61 -2.89 7.97 11.19
CA GLY A 61 -1.90 9.03 11.02
C GLY A 61 -1.78 9.62 9.62
N HIS A 62 -2.66 9.22 8.70
CA HIS A 62 -2.70 9.74 7.34
C HIS A 62 -4.10 10.27 7.02
N GLY A 63 -4.17 11.18 6.04
CA GLY A 63 -5.43 11.72 5.57
C GLY A 63 -6.29 12.23 6.75
N ASP A 64 -7.55 11.84 6.76
CA ASP A 64 -8.51 12.25 7.79
C ASP A 64 -8.77 11.17 8.86
N SER A 65 -7.92 10.14 8.92
CA SER A 65 -7.95 9.11 9.96
C SER A 65 -7.37 9.60 11.28
N SER A 66 -7.70 8.91 12.37
CA SER A 66 -7.12 9.15 13.70
C SER A 66 -5.59 9.19 13.65
N ALA A 67 -5.01 10.18 14.32
CA ALA A 67 -3.57 10.40 14.38
C ALA A 67 -3.10 10.42 15.86
N PRO A 68 -2.88 9.24 16.46
CA PRO A 68 -2.36 9.15 17.82
C PRO A 68 -0.92 9.68 17.91
N PRO A 69 -0.38 9.94 19.13
CA PRO A 69 1.00 10.35 19.29
C PRO A 69 2.01 9.31 18.75
N ALA A 70 3.06 9.78 18.08
CA ALA A 70 4.20 8.95 17.68
C ALA A 70 5.22 8.85 18.84
N PRO A 71 6.01 7.74 18.94
CA PRO A 71 5.96 6.56 18.07
C PRO A 71 4.91 5.52 18.47
N ASP A 72 4.43 5.52 19.71
CA ASP A 72 3.69 4.41 20.34
C ASP A 72 2.31 4.14 19.69
N GLY A 73 1.73 5.16 19.06
CA GLY A 73 0.46 5.04 18.35
C GLY A 73 0.51 4.27 17.01
N TYR A 74 1.71 3.87 16.56
CA TYR A 74 1.95 3.33 15.22
C TYR A 74 2.65 1.95 15.20
N PRO A 75 2.24 0.99 16.04
CA PRO A 75 2.74 -0.37 15.87
C PRO A 75 2.29 -0.89 14.52
N MET A 76 3.18 -1.57 13.78
CA MET A 76 2.86 -2.07 12.43
C MET A 76 1.64 -2.99 12.42
N ARG A 77 1.44 -3.76 13.49
CA ARG A 77 0.26 -4.60 13.67
C ARG A 77 -1.05 -3.81 13.67
N GLY A 78 -1.05 -2.63 14.25
CA GLY A 78 -2.23 -1.76 14.31
C GLY A 78 -2.78 -1.36 12.96
N PHE A 79 -1.93 -1.23 11.93
CA PHE A 79 -2.40 -0.95 10.56
C PHE A 79 -3.13 -2.14 9.94
N VAL A 80 -2.70 -3.36 10.26
CA VAL A 80 -3.36 -4.60 9.83
C VAL A 80 -4.72 -4.72 10.50
N ASP A 81 -4.78 -4.46 11.80
CA ASP A 81 -6.02 -4.52 12.59
C ASP A 81 -7.05 -3.49 12.12
N ASP A 82 -6.61 -2.25 11.82
CA ASP A 82 -7.48 -1.21 11.28
C ASP A 82 -8.06 -1.59 9.91
N LEU A 83 -7.22 -2.05 8.99
CA LEU A 83 -7.66 -2.47 7.66
C LEU A 83 -8.64 -3.64 7.76
N THR A 84 -8.37 -4.61 8.62
CA THR A 84 -9.26 -5.75 8.86
C THR A 84 -10.60 -5.29 9.41
N ALA A 85 -10.62 -4.37 10.38
CA ALA A 85 -11.87 -3.82 10.93
C ALA A 85 -12.71 -3.09 9.86
N VAL A 86 -12.06 -2.31 8.98
CA VAL A 86 -12.74 -1.66 7.85
C VAL A 86 -13.31 -2.69 6.88
N ALA A 87 -12.53 -3.73 6.53
CA ALA A 87 -12.99 -4.80 5.65
C ALA A 87 -14.21 -5.53 6.24
N GLU A 88 -14.17 -5.87 7.54
CA GLU A 88 -15.30 -6.51 8.24
C GLU A 88 -16.55 -5.64 8.28
N ALA A 89 -16.40 -4.35 8.55
CA ALA A 89 -17.52 -3.40 8.53
C ALA A 89 -18.17 -3.34 7.13
N LEU A 90 -17.37 -3.30 6.07
CA LEU A 90 -17.87 -3.31 4.69
C LEU A 90 -18.57 -4.64 4.33
N LEU A 91 -18.03 -5.78 4.77
CA LEU A 91 -18.66 -7.09 4.56
C LEU A 91 -19.97 -7.21 5.31
N SER A 92 -20.02 -6.76 6.57
CA SER A 92 -21.25 -6.72 7.36
C SER A 92 -22.34 -5.83 6.74
N GLU A 93 -21.94 -4.68 6.19
CA GLU A 93 -22.86 -3.75 5.52
C GLU A 93 -23.46 -4.33 4.24
N THR A 94 -22.65 -5.03 3.46
CA THR A 94 -23.04 -5.46 2.11
C THR A 94 -23.53 -6.91 2.04
N GLY A 95 -23.26 -7.71 3.06
CA GLY A 95 -23.56 -9.14 3.05
C GLY A 95 -22.64 -9.97 2.15
N HIS A 96 -21.59 -9.36 1.58
CA HIS A 96 -20.60 -10.14 0.83
C HIS A 96 -19.77 -11.02 1.76
N ALA A 97 -19.43 -12.23 1.30
CA ALA A 97 -18.61 -13.16 2.08
C ALA A 97 -17.13 -12.75 2.17
N ARG A 98 -16.64 -12.00 1.18
CA ARG A 98 -15.23 -11.58 1.04
C ARG A 98 -15.13 -10.24 0.35
N ILE A 99 -14.02 -9.55 0.59
CA ILE A 99 -13.59 -8.41 -0.25
C ILE A 99 -13.07 -8.99 -1.58
N ALA A 100 -13.65 -8.57 -2.69
CA ALA A 100 -13.30 -9.11 -4.00
C ALA A 100 -11.86 -8.81 -4.41
N TYR A 101 -11.32 -7.65 -4.00
CA TYR A 101 -9.95 -7.29 -4.34
C TYR A 101 -9.31 -6.42 -3.24
N GLY A 102 -8.23 -6.90 -2.62
CA GLY A 102 -7.35 -6.09 -1.78
C GLY A 102 -6.20 -5.53 -2.62
N ILE A 103 -6.02 -4.21 -2.67
CA ILE A 103 -4.99 -3.57 -3.50
C ILE A 103 -4.15 -2.64 -2.64
N GLY A 104 -2.87 -2.96 -2.45
CA GLY A 104 -1.97 -2.17 -1.61
C GLY A 104 -0.75 -1.65 -2.36
N SER A 105 -0.49 -0.35 -2.24
CA SER A 105 0.71 0.29 -2.78
C SER A 105 1.79 0.38 -1.71
N SER A 106 3.02 -0.06 -2.03
CA SER A 106 4.15 -0.01 -1.12
C SER A 106 3.81 -0.63 0.25
N PHE A 107 3.95 0.12 1.34
CA PHE A 107 3.51 -0.22 2.69
C PHE A 107 2.10 -0.86 2.72
N GLY A 108 1.13 -0.31 1.98
CA GLY A 108 -0.22 -0.85 1.90
C GLY A 108 -0.27 -2.28 1.37
N GLY A 109 0.66 -2.69 0.51
CA GLY A 109 0.77 -4.06 0.01
C GLY A 109 1.12 -5.07 1.11
N ILE A 110 2.02 -4.69 2.02
CA ILE A 110 2.36 -5.51 3.20
C ILE A 110 1.14 -5.63 4.13
N VAL A 111 0.47 -4.52 4.42
CA VAL A 111 -0.70 -4.50 5.33
C VAL A 111 -1.82 -5.42 4.82
N ILE A 112 -2.14 -5.35 3.53
CA ILE A 112 -3.18 -6.22 2.91
C ILE A 112 -2.77 -7.69 2.95
N ALA A 113 -1.52 -8.02 2.63
CA ALA A 113 -1.05 -9.39 2.64
C ALA A 113 -1.05 -9.98 4.07
N MET A 114 -0.67 -9.19 5.06
CA MET A 114 -0.72 -9.58 6.47
C MET A 114 -2.16 -9.78 6.96
N ALA A 115 -3.10 -8.92 6.57
CA ALA A 115 -4.51 -9.08 6.91
C ALA A 115 -5.10 -10.37 6.33
N GLU A 116 -4.74 -10.74 5.10
CA GLU A 116 -5.13 -12.02 4.49
C GLU A 116 -4.48 -13.21 5.18
N ALA A 117 -3.18 -13.10 5.58
CA ALA A 117 -2.48 -14.15 6.29
C ALA A 117 -3.09 -14.45 7.65
N ASP A 118 -3.54 -13.41 8.37
CA ASP A 118 -4.16 -13.53 9.70
C ASP A 118 -5.60 -14.03 9.61
N ARG A 119 -6.31 -13.59 8.60
CA ARG A 119 -7.70 -13.95 8.35
C ARG A 119 -7.83 -14.51 6.94
N SER A 120 -7.43 -15.77 6.79
CA SER A 120 -7.49 -16.48 5.52
C SER A 120 -8.89 -16.40 4.89
N GLY A 121 -8.95 -15.96 3.65
CA GLY A 121 -10.19 -15.75 2.90
C GLY A 121 -10.89 -14.42 3.18
N LEU A 122 -10.23 -13.44 3.77
CA LEU A 122 -10.71 -12.07 3.86
C LEU A 122 -10.87 -11.45 2.47
N PHE A 123 -9.94 -11.79 1.57
CA PHE A 123 -9.95 -11.34 0.18
C PHE A 123 -10.13 -12.52 -0.80
N GLU A 124 -10.80 -12.29 -1.93
CA GLU A 124 -10.83 -13.23 -3.04
C GLU A 124 -9.49 -13.24 -3.81
N ARG A 125 -8.85 -12.08 -3.89
CA ARG A 125 -7.51 -11.86 -4.47
C ARG A 125 -6.87 -10.61 -3.89
N ILE A 126 -5.53 -10.55 -3.92
CA ILE A 126 -4.80 -9.36 -3.50
C ILE A 126 -3.77 -8.92 -4.54
N ALA A 127 -3.43 -7.63 -4.55
CA ALA A 127 -2.31 -7.06 -5.30
C ALA A 127 -1.39 -6.30 -4.35
N MET A 128 -0.12 -6.65 -4.39
CA MET A 128 0.97 -5.98 -3.69
C MET A 128 1.77 -5.20 -4.73
N LEU A 129 1.57 -3.88 -4.76
CA LEU A 129 2.17 -2.98 -5.75
C LEU A 129 3.48 -2.40 -5.20
N ASP A 130 4.60 -2.99 -5.58
CA ASP A 130 5.95 -2.70 -5.15
C ASP A 130 6.12 -2.61 -3.62
N PRO A 131 5.75 -3.68 -2.88
CA PRO A 131 5.80 -3.69 -1.42
C PRO A 131 7.25 -3.57 -0.92
N PRO A 132 7.51 -2.85 0.21
CA PRO A 132 8.82 -2.74 0.82
C PRO A 132 9.16 -4.03 1.57
N ILE A 133 9.74 -5.00 0.87
CA ILE A 133 10.13 -6.29 1.42
C ILE A 133 11.48 -6.16 2.09
N HIS A 134 11.51 -6.33 3.41
CA HIS A 134 12.72 -6.19 4.23
C HIS A 134 13.16 -7.56 4.76
N PRO A 135 14.17 -8.21 4.15
CA PRO A 135 14.76 -9.42 4.72
C PRO A 135 15.49 -9.11 6.04
N ASP A 136 15.41 -10.01 7.00
CA ASP A 136 16.28 -9.96 8.18
C ASP A 136 17.76 -10.11 7.78
N ASP A 137 18.68 -9.91 8.75
CA ASP A 137 20.11 -9.95 8.45
C ASP A 137 20.58 -11.32 7.94
N ALA A 138 20.01 -12.41 8.47
CA ALA A 138 20.36 -13.76 8.04
C ALA A 138 19.88 -14.07 6.62
N LEU A 139 18.65 -13.66 6.30
CA LEU A 139 18.11 -13.80 4.95
C LEU A 139 18.84 -12.88 3.98
N ARG A 140 19.15 -11.65 4.38
CA ARG A 140 19.91 -10.68 3.58
C ARG A 140 21.28 -11.23 3.20
N ALA A 141 22.03 -11.78 4.16
CA ALA A 141 23.34 -12.40 3.90
C ALA A 141 23.24 -13.62 2.97
N ARG A 142 22.13 -14.37 2.99
CA ARG A 142 21.90 -15.48 2.07
C ARG A 142 21.51 -15.03 0.66
N LEU A 143 20.72 -13.96 0.55
CA LEU A 143 20.27 -13.42 -0.74
C LEU A 143 21.39 -12.66 -1.44
N ASP A 144 22.25 -12.03 -0.68
CA ASP A 144 23.40 -11.27 -1.18
C ASP A 144 24.64 -11.48 -0.29
N PRO A 145 25.41 -12.54 -0.55
CA PRO A 145 26.67 -12.79 0.17
C PRO A 145 27.72 -11.69 -0.02
N SER A 146 27.59 -10.85 -1.06
CA SER A 146 28.50 -9.73 -1.32
C SER A 146 28.27 -8.52 -0.41
N GLY A 147 27.11 -8.45 0.26
CA GLY A 147 26.73 -7.37 1.18
C GLY A 147 26.23 -6.09 0.49
N GLY A 148 25.86 -6.14 -0.78
CA GLY A 148 25.33 -5.01 -1.54
C GLY A 148 23.91 -4.61 -1.15
N ILE A 149 23.12 -5.56 -0.60
CA ILE A 149 21.76 -5.27 -0.10
C ILE A 149 21.87 -4.61 1.27
N VAL A 150 21.69 -3.31 1.31
CA VAL A 150 21.69 -2.51 2.54
C VAL A 150 20.25 -2.26 3.00
N ASP A 151 20.03 -2.24 4.32
CA ASP A 151 18.73 -1.85 4.89
C ASP A 151 18.49 -0.35 4.68
N PRO A 152 17.52 0.07 3.85
CA PRO A 152 17.29 1.48 3.57
C PRO A 152 16.52 2.20 4.67
N ARG A 153 15.89 1.46 5.60
CA ARG A 153 14.94 2.00 6.60
C ARG A 153 15.52 3.13 7.44
N PRO A 154 16.74 3.02 8.04
CA PRO A 154 17.29 4.09 8.86
C PRO A 154 17.47 5.40 8.08
N LEU A 155 17.95 5.30 6.83
CA LEU A 155 18.17 6.47 5.97
C LEU A 155 16.85 7.13 5.58
N ILE A 156 15.89 6.34 5.12
CA ILE A 156 14.58 6.85 4.68
C ILE A 156 13.81 7.47 5.86
N ALA A 157 13.84 6.83 7.03
CA ALA A 157 13.24 7.37 8.25
C ALA A 157 13.88 8.71 8.66
N ALA A 158 15.20 8.82 8.58
CA ALA A 158 15.90 10.08 8.86
C ALA A 158 15.54 11.18 7.85
N GLN A 159 15.38 10.84 6.57
CA GLN A 159 14.92 11.78 5.55
C GLN A 159 13.48 12.23 5.79
N ALA A 160 12.57 11.30 6.09
CA ALA A 160 11.18 11.61 6.41
C ALA A 160 11.07 12.56 7.61
N ARG A 161 11.85 12.32 8.68
CA ARG A 161 11.85 13.16 9.88
C ARG A 161 12.28 14.60 9.63
N ARG A 162 13.02 14.88 8.54
CA ARG A 162 13.48 16.22 8.15
C ARG A 162 12.51 16.97 7.25
N ARG A 163 11.39 16.35 6.86
CA ARG A 163 10.41 17.03 6.02
C ARG A 163 9.77 18.20 6.77
N ASN A 164 9.49 19.28 6.06
CA ASN A 164 8.71 20.38 6.61
C ASN A 164 7.27 19.92 6.80
N ALA A 165 6.77 19.96 8.03
CA ALA A 165 5.38 19.65 8.34
C ALA A 165 4.44 20.78 7.95
N VAL A 166 4.85 22.04 8.16
CA VAL A 166 4.04 23.24 7.99
C VAL A 166 4.56 24.08 6.83
N TRP A 167 3.64 24.58 6.03
CA TRP A 167 3.91 25.36 4.83
C TRP A 167 3.06 26.62 4.82
N PRO A 168 3.56 27.75 4.25
CA PRO A 168 2.76 28.97 4.12
C PRO A 168 1.44 28.76 3.36
N SER A 169 1.47 27.93 2.31
CA SER A 169 0.30 27.56 1.51
C SER A 169 0.54 26.26 0.74
N ARG A 170 -0.51 25.67 0.18
CA ARG A 170 -0.37 24.55 -0.79
C ARG A 170 0.44 24.95 -2.01
N ASP A 171 0.33 26.19 -2.47
CA ASP A 171 1.11 26.69 -3.61
C ASP A 171 2.60 26.79 -3.30
N SER A 172 2.98 27.16 -2.08
CA SER A 172 4.40 27.15 -1.67
C SER A 172 4.97 25.74 -1.61
N ALA A 173 4.18 24.76 -1.14
CA ALA A 173 4.55 23.35 -1.18
C ALA A 173 4.68 22.83 -2.63
N ARG A 174 3.73 23.21 -3.51
CA ARG A 174 3.77 22.92 -4.95
C ARG A 174 5.07 23.41 -5.58
N ALA A 175 5.38 24.70 -5.41
CA ALA A 175 6.58 25.31 -5.97
C ALA A 175 7.88 24.62 -5.51
N ALA A 176 7.90 24.15 -4.25
CA ALA A 176 9.06 23.46 -3.70
C ALA A 176 9.18 21.99 -4.16
N TRP A 177 8.10 21.35 -4.62
CA TRP A 177 8.08 19.91 -4.88
C TRP A 177 7.93 19.52 -6.35
N GLN A 178 7.27 20.32 -7.17
CA GLN A 178 6.90 19.97 -8.56
C GLN A 178 8.10 19.52 -9.42
N ASP A 179 9.30 20.04 -9.18
CA ASP A 179 10.50 19.70 -9.93
C ASP A 179 11.35 18.60 -9.28
N LYS A 180 10.96 18.11 -8.10
CA LYS A 180 11.65 16.98 -7.47
C LYS A 180 11.36 15.69 -8.24
N PRO A 181 12.36 14.82 -8.45
CA PRO A 181 12.23 13.62 -9.27
C PRO A 181 11.02 12.75 -8.91
N MET A 182 10.73 12.57 -7.62
CA MET A 182 9.58 11.79 -7.15
C MET A 182 8.25 12.36 -7.66
N PHE A 183 7.99 13.66 -7.44
CA PHE A 183 6.72 14.27 -7.82
C PHE A 183 6.60 14.50 -9.33
N LYS A 184 7.74 14.76 -10.00
CA LYS A 184 7.78 14.92 -11.46
C LYS A 184 7.42 13.63 -12.21
N ALA A 185 7.62 12.46 -11.59
CA ALA A 185 7.24 11.17 -12.16
C ALA A 185 5.72 10.91 -12.07
N TRP A 186 4.99 11.60 -11.19
CA TRP A 186 3.57 11.37 -11.01
C TRP A 186 2.73 11.99 -12.13
N GLN A 187 1.54 11.42 -12.35
CA GLN A 187 0.53 12.11 -13.13
C GLN A 187 0.17 13.45 -12.48
N PRO A 188 0.03 14.54 -13.24
CA PRO A 188 -0.24 15.86 -12.68
C PRO A 188 -1.43 15.86 -11.71
N ARG A 189 -2.52 15.17 -12.05
CA ARG A 189 -3.70 15.07 -11.20
C ARG A 189 -3.44 14.32 -9.88
N ALA A 190 -2.54 13.34 -9.86
CA ALA A 190 -2.16 12.65 -8.61
C ALA A 190 -1.44 13.61 -7.67
N PHE A 191 -0.57 14.47 -8.20
CA PHE A 191 0.11 15.50 -7.44
C PHE A 191 -0.87 16.55 -6.90
N GLU A 192 -1.83 16.99 -7.72
CA GLU A 192 -2.88 17.90 -7.28
C GLU A 192 -3.71 17.33 -6.13
N LEU A 193 -4.12 16.06 -6.24
CA LEU A 193 -4.84 15.36 -5.17
C LEU A 193 -4.01 15.27 -3.88
N TYR A 194 -2.72 15.02 -3.99
CA TYR A 194 -1.85 15.03 -2.80
C TYR A 194 -1.75 16.41 -2.16
N LEU A 195 -1.66 17.49 -2.95
CA LEU A 195 -1.66 18.86 -2.42
C LEU A 195 -3.00 19.24 -1.78
N ALA A 196 -4.11 18.80 -2.38
CA ALA A 196 -5.45 19.11 -1.87
C ALA A 196 -5.75 18.34 -0.58
N GLU A 197 -5.51 17.02 -0.59
CA GLU A 197 -6.00 16.10 0.45
C GLU A 197 -4.93 15.65 1.44
N GLY A 198 -3.64 15.81 1.12
CA GLY A 198 -2.52 15.49 2.01
C GLY A 198 -2.21 16.58 3.04
N PHE A 199 -2.86 17.76 2.93
CA PHE A 199 -2.73 18.88 3.85
C PHE A 199 -4.05 19.20 4.54
N ARG A 200 -3.95 19.74 5.76
CA ARG A 200 -5.06 20.43 6.45
C ARG A 200 -4.74 21.89 6.63
N ASP A 201 -5.79 22.71 6.65
CA ASP A 201 -5.67 24.14 6.96
C ASP A 201 -5.48 24.33 8.47
N ARG A 202 -4.68 25.31 8.82
CA ARG A 202 -4.39 25.74 10.19
C ARG A 202 -5.08 27.06 10.49
N SER A 203 -5.36 27.33 11.75
CA SER A 203 -5.98 28.57 12.21
C SER A 203 -5.13 29.83 11.98
N ASP A 204 -3.82 29.65 11.77
CA ASP A 204 -2.86 30.72 11.48
C ASP A 204 -2.75 31.05 9.97
N GLY A 205 -3.59 30.44 9.12
CA GLY A 205 -3.61 30.62 7.68
C GLY A 205 -2.56 29.81 6.91
N GLN A 206 -1.73 29.03 7.62
CA GLN A 206 -0.80 28.09 7.01
C GLN A 206 -1.47 26.73 6.74
N VAL A 207 -0.75 25.81 6.10
CA VAL A 207 -1.19 24.44 5.89
C VAL A 207 -0.19 23.47 6.51
N GLU A 208 -0.70 22.31 6.98
CA GLU A 208 0.11 21.29 7.62
C GLU A 208 -0.12 19.93 6.99
N LEU A 209 0.95 19.14 6.80
CA LEU A 209 0.84 17.76 6.34
C LEU A 209 -0.04 16.93 7.31
N LYS A 210 -1.06 16.25 6.77
CA LYS A 210 -1.89 15.34 7.55
C LYS A 210 -1.08 14.14 8.05
N CYS A 211 -0.22 13.56 7.18
CA CYS A 211 0.81 12.62 7.64
C CYS A 211 2.03 13.40 8.11
N ARG A 212 2.20 13.50 9.42
CA ARG A 212 3.31 14.23 10.03
C ARG A 212 4.65 13.53 9.77
N PRO A 213 5.77 14.29 9.65
CA PRO A 213 7.10 13.73 9.41
C PRO A 213 7.56 12.71 10.46
N ASP A 214 7.18 12.86 11.73
CA ASP A 214 7.48 11.93 12.80
C ASP A 214 6.70 10.61 12.67
N VAL A 215 5.46 10.66 12.19
CA VAL A 215 4.64 9.50 11.89
C VAL A 215 5.20 8.73 10.69
N GLU A 216 5.44 9.43 9.57
CA GLU A 216 6.01 8.85 8.37
C GLU A 216 7.36 8.17 8.66
N ALA A 217 8.22 8.82 9.44
CA ALA A 217 9.52 8.29 9.84
C ALA A 217 9.40 7.06 10.76
N THR A 218 8.43 7.05 11.67
CA THR A 218 8.17 5.91 12.55
C THR A 218 7.79 4.68 11.72
N ILE A 219 6.86 4.84 10.77
CA ILE A 219 6.42 3.75 9.89
C ILE A 219 7.59 3.20 9.05
N PHE A 220 8.45 4.07 8.49
CA PHE A 220 9.65 3.61 7.78
C PHE A 220 10.59 2.83 8.70
N ALA A 221 10.82 3.29 9.93
CA ALA A 221 11.72 2.64 10.87
C ALA A 221 11.21 1.24 11.30
N THR A 222 9.88 1.08 11.45
CA THR A 222 9.24 -0.15 11.93
C THR A 222 8.65 -1.04 10.83
N SER A 223 8.79 -0.67 9.55
CA SER A 223 8.17 -1.39 8.43
C SER A 223 8.64 -2.85 8.28
N GLY A 224 9.72 -3.24 8.92
CA GLY A 224 10.20 -4.63 8.99
C GLY A 224 9.64 -5.44 10.14
N ASP A 225 8.83 -4.87 11.04
CA ASP A 225 8.29 -5.59 12.20
C ASP A 225 7.19 -6.59 11.84
N LEU A 226 6.67 -6.51 10.61
CA LEU A 226 5.79 -7.52 10.02
C LEU A 226 6.62 -8.47 9.15
N ASP A 227 6.80 -9.70 9.62
CA ASP A 227 7.52 -10.73 8.88
C ASP A 227 6.64 -11.32 7.77
N ILE A 228 6.65 -10.69 6.62
CA ILE A 228 5.90 -11.13 5.44
C ILE A 228 6.38 -12.50 4.92
N PHE A 229 7.63 -12.86 5.14
CA PHE A 229 8.15 -14.15 4.69
C PHE A 229 7.58 -15.30 5.52
N ALA A 230 7.53 -15.14 6.86
CA ALA A 230 6.88 -16.10 7.74
C ALA A 230 5.37 -16.20 7.49
N ALA A 231 4.72 -15.06 7.19
CA ALA A 231 3.29 -14.98 6.92
C ALA A 231 2.87 -15.51 5.54
N ALA A 232 3.78 -15.48 4.54
CA ALA A 232 3.47 -15.77 3.14
C ALA A 232 2.72 -17.10 2.91
N LYS A 233 3.09 -18.17 3.63
CA LYS A 233 2.44 -19.49 3.53
C LYS A 233 0.97 -19.50 3.98
N HIS A 234 0.56 -18.50 4.75
CA HIS A 234 -0.80 -18.35 5.25
C HIS A 234 -1.67 -17.46 4.35
N VAL A 235 -1.07 -16.80 3.35
CA VAL A 235 -1.79 -16.00 2.36
C VAL A 235 -2.50 -16.96 1.40
N SER A 236 -3.80 -17.18 1.63
CA SER A 236 -4.60 -18.13 0.86
C SER A 236 -5.14 -17.55 -0.45
N ALA A 237 -5.31 -16.23 -0.53
CA ALA A 237 -5.76 -15.55 -1.74
C ALA A 237 -4.69 -15.59 -2.85
N PRO A 238 -5.09 -15.65 -4.14
CA PRO A 238 -4.17 -15.39 -5.24
C PRO A 238 -3.54 -14.01 -5.14
N VAL A 239 -2.22 -13.92 -5.35
CA VAL A 239 -1.43 -12.70 -5.19
C VAL A 239 -0.89 -12.23 -6.54
N LEU A 240 -1.17 -10.98 -6.89
CA LEU A 240 -0.40 -10.23 -7.88
C LEU A 240 0.73 -9.50 -7.13
N LEU A 241 1.96 -9.95 -7.31
CA LEU A 241 3.15 -9.28 -6.78
C LEU A 241 3.78 -8.45 -7.90
N VAL A 242 3.72 -7.14 -7.77
CA VAL A 242 4.36 -6.23 -8.74
C VAL A 242 5.64 -5.67 -8.14
N ARG A 243 6.77 -5.85 -8.84
CA ARG A 243 8.02 -5.16 -8.57
C ARG A 243 8.21 -4.05 -9.60
N ALA A 244 8.42 -2.83 -9.17
CA ALA A 244 8.72 -1.72 -10.07
C ALA A 244 10.08 -1.92 -10.75
N GLY A 245 10.11 -1.92 -12.08
CA GLY A 245 11.35 -2.15 -12.86
C GLY A 245 12.38 -1.05 -12.66
N ARG A 246 11.93 0.20 -12.40
CA ARG A 246 12.78 1.35 -12.05
C ARG A 246 12.82 1.61 -10.54
N GLY A 247 12.27 0.71 -9.72
CA GLY A 247 12.37 0.77 -8.27
C GLY A 247 13.76 0.39 -7.76
N THR A 248 14.03 0.71 -6.50
CA THR A 248 15.32 0.44 -5.84
C THR A 248 15.28 -0.77 -4.92
N LEU A 249 14.12 -1.43 -4.80
CA LEU A 249 13.98 -2.60 -3.93
C LEU A 249 14.66 -3.84 -4.56
N PRO A 250 15.34 -4.68 -3.73
CA PRO A 250 16.17 -5.78 -4.23
C PRO A 250 15.32 -6.87 -4.90
N PRO A 251 15.60 -7.25 -6.15
CA PRO A 251 14.87 -8.29 -6.88
C PRO A 251 14.85 -9.63 -6.16
N GLU A 252 15.93 -9.97 -5.45
CA GLU A 252 16.13 -11.24 -4.73
C GLU A 252 15.09 -11.44 -3.62
N ALA A 253 14.73 -10.36 -2.92
CA ALA A 253 13.69 -10.38 -1.89
C ALA A 253 12.30 -10.68 -2.51
N PHE A 254 11.99 -10.10 -3.67
CA PHE A 254 10.75 -10.36 -4.40
C PHE A 254 10.68 -11.80 -4.88
N GLU A 255 11.78 -12.33 -5.47
CA GLU A 255 11.83 -13.72 -5.91
C GLU A 255 11.73 -14.70 -4.73
N HIS A 256 12.30 -14.35 -3.58
CA HIS A 256 12.15 -15.17 -2.38
C HIS A 256 10.70 -15.17 -1.90
N LEU A 257 10.06 -14.01 -1.78
CA LEU A 257 8.64 -13.91 -1.39
C LEU A 257 7.73 -14.63 -2.40
N ARG A 258 7.96 -14.48 -3.72
CA ARG A 258 7.20 -15.16 -4.76
C ARG A 258 7.18 -16.68 -4.55
N ARG A 259 8.32 -17.27 -4.17
CA ARG A 259 8.42 -18.72 -3.92
C ARG A 259 7.71 -19.20 -2.65
N LEU A 260 7.52 -18.31 -1.68
CA LEU A 260 6.84 -18.63 -0.42
C LEU A 260 5.32 -18.48 -0.53
N LEU A 261 4.84 -17.63 -1.42
CA LEU A 261 3.41 -17.42 -1.65
C LEU A 261 2.82 -18.59 -2.45
N PRO A 262 1.76 -19.26 -1.95
CA PRO A 262 1.21 -20.46 -2.59
C PRO A 262 0.68 -20.23 -4.01
N ARG A 263 0.11 -19.06 -4.26
CA ARG A 263 -0.49 -18.67 -5.56
C ARG A 263 -0.06 -17.25 -5.92
N CYS A 264 1.10 -17.12 -6.55
CA CYS A 264 1.69 -15.82 -6.86
C CYS A 264 1.99 -15.65 -8.35
N THR A 265 1.43 -14.59 -8.92
CA THR A 265 1.80 -14.07 -10.24
C THR A 265 2.66 -12.83 -10.05
N MET A 266 3.93 -12.86 -10.47
CA MET A 266 4.80 -11.70 -10.40
C MET A 266 4.85 -10.97 -11.74
N ARG A 267 4.90 -9.63 -11.67
CA ARG A 267 5.08 -8.73 -12.82
C ARG A 267 6.16 -7.69 -12.52
N VAL A 268 6.92 -7.31 -13.54
CA VAL A 268 8.02 -6.35 -13.43
C VAL A 268 7.89 -5.31 -14.55
N PRO A 269 6.91 -4.40 -14.45
CA PRO A 269 6.73 -3.33 -15.44
C PRO A 269 7.84 -2.28 -15.33
N ASP A 270 8.15 -1.59 -16.45
CA ASP A 270 9.08 -0.47 -16.48
C ASP A 270 8.42 0.81 -15.92
N VAL A 271 8.33 0.90 -14.60
CA VAL A 271 7.69 1.98 -13.85
C VAL A 271 8.43 2.20 -12.53
N GLY A 272 8.25 3.37 -11.90
CA GLY A 272 8.80 3.67 -10.58
C GLY A 272 7.97 3.09 -9.44
N HIS A 273 8.44 3.34 -8.20
CA HIS A 273 7.91 2.76 -6.96
C HIS A 273 6.42 3.05 -6.71
N LEU A 274 5.97 4.26 -7.01
CA LEU A 274 4.60 4.69 -6.78
C LEU A 274 3.74 4.55 -8.04
N LEU A 275 3.74 3.36 -8.62
CA LEU A 275 3.07 3.08 -9.91
C LEU A 275 1.59 3.51 -9.98
N PRO A 276 0.76 3.48 -8.91
CA PRO A 276 -0.61 4.02 -8.98
C PRO A 276 -0.66 5.52 -9.28
N LEU A 277 0.38 6.27 -8.90
CA LEU A 277 0.46 7.70 -9.10
C LEU A 277 1.21 8.06 -10.40
N GLU A 278 2.19 7.24 -10.79
CA GLU A 278 3.03 7.43 -11.97
C GLU A 278 2.34 6.94 -13.25
N ALA A 279 1.75 5.75 -13.20
CA ALA A 279 1.17 5.04 -14.34
C ALA A 279 -0.17 4.37 -13.97
N PRO A 280 -1.22 5.15 -13.65
CA PRO A 280 -2.51 4.60 -13.22
C PRO A 280 -3.16 3.69 -14.26
N ASP A 281 -3.02 3.99 -15.56
CA ASP A 281 -3.57 3.15 -16.64
C ASP A 281 -2.90 1.78 -16.69
N LEU A 282 -1.57 1.73 -16.61
CA LEU A 282 -0.80 0.49 -16.52
C LEU A 282 -1.15 -0.28 -15.23
N THR A 283 -1.28 0.42 -14.12
CA THR A 283 -1.69 -0.19 -12.84
C THR A 283 -3.04 -0.89 -12.99
N VAL A 284 -4.03 -0.21 -13.54
CA VAL A 284 -5.37 -0.79 -13.78
C VAL A 284 -5.34 -1.94 -14.78
N GLN A 285 -4.53 -1.85 -15.83
CA GLN A 285 -4.33 -2.93 -16.79
C GLN A 285 -3.82 -4.20 -16.09
N LEU A 286 -2.75 -4.10 -15.28
CA LEU A 286 -2.18 -5.23 -14.53
C LEU A 286 -3.20 -5.85 -13.56
N LEU A 287 -3.95 -5.01 -12.83
CA LEU A 287 -4.99 -5.45 -11.92
C LEU A 287 -6.11 -6.20 -12.64
N ARG A 288 -6.53 -5.72 -13.82
CA ARG A 288 -7.60 -6.34 -14.61
C ARG A 288 -7.16 -7.65 -15.27
N GLU A 289 -5.97 -7.70 -15.83
CA GLU A 289 -5.39 -8.92 -16.41
C GLU A 289 -5.33 -10.02 -15.34
N PHE A 290 -4.86 -9.67 -14.14
CA PHE A 290 -4.83 -10.62 -13.02
C PHE A 290 -6.24 -11.01 -12.54
N ALA A 291 -7.18 -10.08 -12.50
CA ALA A 291 -8.56 -10.37 -12.12
C ALA A 291 -9.29 -11.30 -13.11
N ALA A 292 -8.91 -11.27 -14.39
CA ALA A 292 -9.46 -12.13 -15.42
C ALA A 292 -8.89 -13.57 -15.37
N THR A 293 -7.78 -13.81 -14.68
CA THR A 293 -7.19 -15.14 -14.50
C THR A 293 -8.05 -15.94 -13.51
N PRO A 294 -8.52 -17.14 -13.87
CA PRO A 294 -9.25 -18.02 -12.94
C PRO A 294 -8.44 -18.28 -11.68
N ALA A 295 -9.10 -18.30 -10.53
CA ALA A 295 -8.42 -18.48 -9.24
C ALA A 295 -7.67 -19.83 -9.12
N GLY A 296 -7.93 -20.80 -10.00
CA GLY A 296 -7.26 -22.10 -10.08
C GLY A 296 -5.96 -22.10 -10.91
N ASP A 297 -5.74 -21.13 -11.78
CA ASP A 297 -4.65 -21.11 -12.78
C ASP A 297 -3.47 -20.18 -12.39
N ALA A 298 -3.45 -19.60 -11.19
CA ALA A 298 -2.25 -18.99 -10.67
C ALA A 298 -1.23 -20.13 -10.49
N ALA A 299 -0.27 -20.24 -11.43
CA ALA A 299 0.67 -21.35 -11.51
C ALA A 299 1.36 -21.56 -10.15
N PRO A 300 1.44 -22.80 -9.66
CA PRO A 300 2.25 -23.11 -8.49
C PRO A 300 3.70 -22.70 -8.81
N ALA A 301 4.40 -22.14 -7.83
CA ALA A 301 5.83 -21.87 -7.95
C ALA A 301 6.52 -23.16 -8.40
N ASP A 302 7.16 -23.14 -9.57
CA ASP A 302 7.87 -24.28 -10.13
C ASP A 302 8.80 -24.87 -9.07
N GLY A 303 8.40 -26.01 -8.51
CA GLY A 303 9.27 -26.88 -7.73
C GLY A 303 10.27 -27.45 -8.69
N GLY A 304 11.49 -26.89 -8.73
CA GLY A 304 12.60 -27.42 -9.51
C GLY A 304 12.76 -28.90 -9.23
N ARG A 305 12.32 -29.75 -10.16
CA ARG A 305 12.74 -31.14 -10.20
C ARG A 305 14.24 -31.12 -10.50
N ALA A 306 15.04 -31.38 -9.48
CA ALA A 306 16.41 -31.80 -9.68
C ALA A 306 16.37 -33.02 -10.60
N SER A 307 16.80 -32.86 -11.84
CA SER A 307 17.07 -33.96 -12.75
C SER A 307 18.31 -34.70 -12.20
N SER A 308 18.06 -35.84 -11.62
CA SER A 308 19.12 -36.83 -11.39
C SER A 308 19.39 -37.53 -12.71
N ALA A 309 20.57 -37.32 -13.27
CA ALA A 309 21.28 -38.16 -14.20
C ALA A 309 22.77 -37.97 -13.96
#